data_a6e133f45bc09caace70e97b7dfcb3ea
#
_entry.id   a6e133f45bc09caace70e97b7dfcb3ea
#
_cell.length_a   1.000
_cell.length_b   1.000
_cell.length_c   1.000
_cell.angle_alpha   90.00
_cell.angle_beta   90.00
_cell.angle_gamma   90.00
#
_symmetry.space_group_name_H-M   'P 1'
#
loop_
_entity.id
_entity.type
_entity.pdbx_description
1 polymer ?
#
loop_
_entity_poly.entity_id
_entity_poly.type
_entity_poly.pdbx_seq_one_letter_code
_entity_poly.pdbx_strand_id
1 'polypeptide(L)'
;YEIAQCLVGSEMCIRDRLSDAMDKKQKRSVEVDVKNTDRALGTLLGAEITRRFGESLADDTYTVKCTGAGGQSFGAFIPKGLTLELVGDSNDYFGKGLSGGKLIVYPPTGVSYKEDENIIIGNVALYGATSGKAYINGIAGERFCVRNSGATAVVEGTGDHGCEYMTGGRVVVLGRTGKNFAAGMSGGVAYVLDEDTTLYK
;
A
#
# COMPACT_ATOMS: atom_id res chain seq x y z
N TYR A 1 -26.19 -3.76 -10.95
CA TYR A 1 -25.47 -4.94 -11.48
C TYR A 1 -24.03 -4.58 -11.93
N GLU A 2 -23.79 -3.42 -12.55
CA GLU A 2 -22.44 -2.99 -12.99
C GLU A 2 -21.47 -2.71 -11.84
N ILE A 3 -21.95 -2.18 -10.71
CA ILE A 3 -21.12 -1.89 -9.54
C ILE A 3 -20.55 -3.17 -8.91
N ALA A 4 -21.30 -4.26 -8.91
CA ALA A 4 -20.85 -5.54 -8.39
C ALA A 4 -19.80 -6.20 -9.33
N GLN A 5 -19.90 -5.95 -10.62
CA GLN A 5 -18.95 -6.46 -11.62
C GLN A 5 -17.59 -5.76 -11.54
N CYS A 6 -17.58 -4.45 -11.25
CA CYS A 6 -16.35 -3.67 -11.02
C CYS A 6 -15.63 -4.06 -9.71
N LEU A 7 -16.37 -4.50 -8.69
CA LEU A 7 -15.80 -4.93 -7.40
C LEU A 7 -15.26 -6.36 -7.42
N VAL A 8 -15.66 -7.19 -8.38
CA VAL A 8 -15.47 -8.64 -8.32
C VAL A 8 -14.70 -9.19 -9.55
N GLY A 9 -14.76 -8.51 -10.70
CA GLY A 9 -14.26 -9.05 -11.97
C GLY A 9 -12.75 -9.32 -11.99
N SER A 10 -11.94 -8.28 -11.79
CA SER A 10 -10.48 -8.40 -11.88
C SER A 10 -9.92 -9.27 -10.75
N GLU A 11 -10.46 -9.15 -9.54
CA GLU A 11 -9.98 -9.92 -8.40
C GLU A 11 -10.35 -11.40 -8.45
N MET A 12 -11.52 -11.75 -9.03
CA MET A 12 -11.86 -13.14 -9.29
C MET A 12 -10.89 -13.81 -10.28
N CYS A 13 -10.54 -13.12 -11.35
CA CYS A 13 -9.56 -13.63 -12.31
C CYS A 13 -8.19 -13.86 -11.67
N ILE A 14 -7.75 -12.95 -10.79
CA ILE A 14 -6.50 -13.11 -10.04
C ILE A 14 -6.59 -14.35 -9.14
N ARG A 15 -7.67 -14.48 -8.40
CA ARG A 15 -7.90 -15.61 -7.48
C ARG A 15 -7.90 -16.94 -8.22
N ASP A 16 -8.59 -17.04 -9.35
CA ASP A 16 -8.64 -18.26 -10.15
C ASP A 16 -7.26 -18.65 -10.69
N ARG A 17 -6.46 -17.66 -11.13
CA ARG A 17 -5.08 -17.89 -11.60
C ARG A 17 -4.12 -18.30 -10.47
N LEU A 18 -4.43 -17.97 -9.22
CA LEU A 18 -3.65 -18.35 -8.04
C LEU A 18 -4.17 -19.61 -7.34
N SER A 19 -5.40 -20.05 -7.63
CA SER A 19 -6.06 -21.14 -6.92
C SER A 19 -5.22 -22.43 -6.88
N ASP A 20 -4.71 -22.85 -8.03
CA ASP A 20 -3.87 -24.06 -8.15
C ASP A 20 -2.57 -23.95 -7.31
N ALA A 21 -1.97 -22.77 -7.28
CA ALA A 21 -0.77 -22.52 -6.48
C ALA A 21 -1.08 -22.47 -4.98
N MET A 22 -2.26 -21.97 -4.59
CA MET A 22 -2.73 -21.98 -3.22
C MET A 22 -3.00 -23.41 -2.74
N ASP A 23 -3.63 -24.26 -3.57
CA ASP A 23 -3.89 -25.66 -3.24
C ASP A 23 -2.59 -26.46 -3.05
N LYS A 24 -1.57 -26.17 -3.85
CA LYS A 24 -0.25 -26.80 -3.79
C LYS A 24 0.73 -26.11 -2.85
N LYS A 25 0.35 -25.00 -2.21
CA LYS A 25 1.21 -24.16 -1.36
C LYS A 25 2.51 -23.72 -2.06
N GLN A 26 2.43 -23.40 -3.35
CA GLN A 26 3.58 -23.00 -4.17
C GLN A 26 3.60 -21.50 -4.38
N LYS A 27 4.80 -20.92 -4.45
CA LYS A 27 4.99 -19.54 -4.86
C LYS A 27 4.44 -19.30 -6.27
N ARG A 28 3.75 -18.18 -6.44
CA ARG A 28 3.20 -17.81 -7.73
C ARG A 28 3.17 -16.30 -7.91
N SER A 29 3.51 -15.85 -9.11
CA SER A 29 3.29 -14.47 -9.55
C SER A 29 2.29 -14.44 -10.69
N VAL A 30 1.42 -13.43 -10.71
CA VAL A 30 0.47 -13.15 -11.79
C VAL A 30 0.55 -11.67 -12.16
N GLU A 31 0.32 -11.36 -13.43
CA GLU A 31 0.32 -9.99 -13.95
C GLU A 31 -1.09 -9.62 -14.39
N VAL A 32 -1.53 -8.40 -14.10
CA VAL A 32 -2.87 -7.92 -14.44
C VAL A 32 -2.85 -6.41 -14.72
N ASP A 33 -3.64 -5.99 -15.67
CA ASP A 33 -3.95 -4.59 -15.88
C ASP A 33 -5.07 -4.16 -14.94
N VAL A 34 -4.91 -3.02 -14.31
CA VAL A 34 -5.88 -2.48 -13.34
C VAL A 34 -6.36 -1.10 -13.75
N LYS A 35 -7.58 -0.79 -13.35
CA LYS A 35 -8.22 0.51 -13.56
C LYS A 35 -8.65 1.11 -12.24
N ASN A 36 -8.82 2.42 -12.21
CA ASN A 36 -9.31 3.13 -11.01
C ASN A 36 -10.70 2.68 -10.54
N THR A 37 -11.44 1.96 -11.36
CA THR A 37 -12.72 1.31 -11.01
C THR A 37 -12.54 0.01 -10.24
N ASP A 38 -11.35 -0.60 -10.25
CA ASP A 38 -11.03 -1.83 -9.51
C ASP A 38 -10.74 -1.49 -8.05
N ARG A 39 -11.83 -1.24 -7.29
CA ARG A 39 -11.74 -0.86 -5.88
C ARG A 39 -11.41 -2.04 -4.99
N ALA A 40 -10.71 -1.76 -3.90
CA ALA A 40 -10.36 -2.73 -2.85
C ALA A 40 -9.63 -3.99 -3.38
N LEU A 41 -8.91 -3.85 -4.50
CA LEU A 41 -8.17 -4.96 -5.09
C LEU A 41 -7.17 -5.53 -4.07
N GLY A 42 -7.18 -6.85 -3.94
CA GLY A 42 -6.37 -7.60 -2.98
C GLY A 42 -7.10 -7.98 -1.69
N THR A 43 -8.24 -7.34 -1.37
CA THR A 43 -8.96 -7.57 -0.11
C THR A 43 -9.62 -8.96 -0.07
N LEU A 44 -10.31 -9.37 -1.14
CA LEU A 44 -10.94 -10.70 -1.21
C LEU A 44 -9.90 -11.81 -1.30
N LEU A 45 -8.86 -11.61 -2.10
CA LEU A 45 -7.73 -12.53 -2.17
C LEU A 45 -7.03 -12.65 -0.81
N GLY A 46 -6.82 -11.54 -0.14
CA GLY A 46 -6.25 -11.50 1.20
C GLY A 46 -7.10 -12.25 2.23
N ALA A 47 -8.42 -12.09 2.19
CA ALA A 47 -9.34 -12.81 3.04
C ALA A 47 -9.27 -14.33 2.80
N GLU A 48 -9.16 -14.76 1.55
CA GLU A 48 -9.00 -16.18 1.21
C GLU A 48 -7.66 -16.74 1.69
N ILE A 49 -6.56 -16.00 1.50
CA ILE A 49 -5.23 -16.37 2.00
C ILE A 49 -5.26 -16.51 3.52
N THR A 50 -5.84 -15.56 4.24
CA THR A 50 -5.96 -15.60 5.70
C THR A 50 -6.77 -16.80 6.15
N ARG A 51 -7.89 -17.09 5.50
CA ARG A 51 -8.74 -18.24 5.82
C ARG A 51 -8.02 -19.58 5.63
N ARG A 52 -7.19 -19.69 4.58
CA ARG A 52 -6.48 -20.95 4.24
C ARG A 52 -5.20 -21.15 5.05
N PHE A 53 -4.46 -20.07 5.32
CA PHE A 53 -3.08 -20.15 5.78
C PHE A 53 -2.81 -19.38 7.07
N GLY A 54 -3.72 -18.51 7.52
CA GLY A 54 -3.45 -17.61 8.64
C GLY A 54 -2.20 -16.77 8.39
N GLU A 55 -1.25 -16.78 9.31
CA GLU A 55 0.03 -16.06 9.21
C GLU A 55 1.22 -16.95 8.80
N SER A 56 0.95 -18.20 8.37
CA SER A 56 2.00 -19.21 8.15
C SER A 56 2.82 -19.00 6.86
N LEU A 57 2.38 -18.13 5.95
CA LEU A 57 3.06 -17.93 4.69
C LEU A 57 4.34 -17.09 4.86
N ALA A 58 5.36 -17.42 4.06
CA ALA A 58 6.54 -16.57 3.90
C ALA A 58 6.19 -15.32 3.07
N ASP A 59 6.94 -14.24 3.26
CA ASP A 59 6.84 -13.05 2.39
C ASP A 59 6.98 -13.46 0.91
N ASP A 60 6.27 -12.74 0.03
CA ASP A 60 6.30 -12.95 -1.42
C ASP A 60 5.91 -14.38 -1.87
N THR A 61 5.04 -15.05 -1.12
CA THR A 61 4.50 -16.34 -1.56
C THR A 61 3.58 -16.15 -2.77
N TYR A 62 2.68 -15.17 -2.71
CA TYR A 62 1.83 -14.78 -3.83
C TYR A 62 2.10 -13.33 -4.19
N THR A 63 2.44 -13.10 -5.45
CA THR A 63 2.71 -11.75 -5.96
C THR A 63 1.74 -11.43 -7.09
N VAL A 64 1.08 -10.29 -6.99
CA VAL A 64 0.25 -9.73 -8.05
C VAL A 64 0.93 -8.47 -8.56
N LYS A 65 1.39 -8.51 -9.81
CA LYS A 65 1.93 -7.35 -10.50
C LYS A 65 0.83 -6.66 -11.28
N CYS A 66 0.54 -5.44 -10.90
CA CYS A 66 -0.51 -4.61 -11.47
C CYS A 66 0.09 -3.51 -12.33
N THR A 67 -0.49 -3.24 -13.48
CA THR A 67 -0.13 -2.11 -14.34
C THR A 67 -1.35 -1.23 -14.57
N GLY A 68 -1.24 0.05 -14.30
CA GLY A 68 -2.32 1.01 -14.53
C GLY A 68 -2.67 1.85 -13.30
N ALA A 69 -3.94 2.19 -13.14
CA ALA A 69 -4.43 3.00 -12.03
C ALA A 69 -5.10 2.14 -10.96
N GLY A 70 -4.50 2.05 -9.80
CA GLY A 70 -5.06 1.38 -8.63
C GLY A 70 -6.26 2.16 -8.09
N GLY A 71 -7.41 1.49 -7.95
CA GLY A 71 -8.63 2.08 -7.44
C GLY A 71 -8.54 2.40 -5.95
N GLN A 72 -9.61 2.99 -5.42
CA GLN A 72 -9.73 3.27 -3.99
C GLN A 72 -9.55 2.01 -3.14
N SER A 73 -8.81 2.12 -2.03
CA SER A 73 -8.52 1.03 -1.10
C SER A 73 -7.71 -0.12 -1.72
N PHE A 74 -6.87 0.18 -2.74
CA PHE A 74 -5.94 -0.80 -3.28
C PHE A 74 -5.06 -1.39 -2.18
N GLY A 75 -4.99 -2.72 -2.08
CA GLY A 75 -4.20 -3.42 -1.08
C GLY A 75 -4.72 -3.31 0.36
N ALA A 76 -5.99 -2.92 0.57
CA ALA A 76 -6.55 -2.84 1.91
C ALA A 76 -6.57 -4.22 2.59
N PHE A 77 -6.11 -4.27 3.84
CA PHE A 77 -6.12 -5.44 4.73
C PHE A 77 -5.33 -6.66 4.24
N ILE A 78 -4.46 -6.51 3.26
CA ILE A 78 -3.72 -7.66 2.74
C ILE A 78 -2.81 -8.29 3.82
N PRO A 79 -2.86 -9.63 3.94
CA PRO A 79 -2.13 -10.37 4.96
C PRO A 79 -0.71 -10.71 4.53
N LYS A 80 0.07 -11.21 5.48
CA LYS A 80 1.40 -11.78 5.22
C LYS A 80 1.35 -12.85 4.13
N GLY A 81 2.36 -12.86 3.27
CA GLY A 81 2.47 -13.76 2.14
C GLY A 81 1.92 -13.20 0.82
N LEU A 82 1.11 -12.13 0.87
CA LEU A 82 0.62 -11.45 -0.33
C LEU A 82 1.40 -10.17 -0.59
N THR A 83 1.92 -10.05 -1.81
CA THR A 83 2.58 -8.85 -2.32
C THR A 83 1.78 -8.30 -3.50
N LEU A 84 1.43 -7.02 -3.45
CA LEU A 84 0.90 -6.28 -4.59
C LEU A 84 1.95 -5.27 -5.04
N GLU A 85 2.34 -5.37 -6.30
CA GLU A 85 3.26 -4.46 -6.97
C GLU A 85 2.49 -3.69 -8.04
N LEU A 86 2.47 -2.36 -7.94
CA LEU A 86 1.72 -1.49 -8.85
C LEU A 86 2.67 -0.60 -9.64
N VAL A 87 2.69 -0.78 -10.93
CA VAL A 87 3.32 0.14 -11.89
C VAL A 87 2.25 1.14 -12.33
N GLY A 88 2.24 2.30 -11.71
CA GLY A 88 1.21 3.31 -11.92
C GLY A 88 0.96 4.16 -10.67
N ASP A 89 -0.28 4.54 -10.45
CA ASP A 89 -0.74 5.36 -9.34
C ASP A 89 -1.94 4.72 -8.63
N SER A 90 -2.30 5.21 -7.46
CA SER A 90 -3.47 4.70 -6.73
C SER A 90 -4.26 5.82 -6.07
N ASN A 91 -5.55 5.59 -5.92
CA ASN A 91 -6.47 6.50 -5.25
C ASN A 91 -6.32 6.45 -3.71
N ASP A 92 -7.29 7.04 -2.99
CA ASP A 92 -7.30 7.11 -1.54
C ASP A 92 -7.34 5.73 -0.85
N TYR A 93 -6.92 5.70 0.40
CA TYR A 93 -6.92 4.53 1.27
C TYR A 93 -6.02 3.37 0.79
N PHE A 94 -4.99 3.67 0.01
CA PHE A 94 -3.96 2.69 -0.35
C PHE A 94 -3.42 1.99 0.90
N GLY A 95 -3.48 0.67 0.93
CA GLY A 95 -2.99 -0.13 2.06
C GLY A 95 -3.70 0.09 3.39
N LYS A 96 -4.94 0.63 3.40
CA LYS A 96 -5.71 0.78 4.63
C LYS A 96 -5.73 -0.53 5.42
N GLY A 97 -5.38 -0.47 6.70
CA GLY A 97 -5.40 -1.65 7.56
C GLY A 97 -4.44 -2.76 7.13
N LEU A 98 -3.35 -2.42 6.44
CA LEU A 98 -2.32 -3.39 6.03
C LEU A 98 -1.97 -4.32 7.19
N SER A 99 -2.06 -5.64 6.97
CA SER A 99 -2.02 -6.68 8.01
C SER A 99 -0.94 -7.73 7.73
N GLY A 100 0.25 -7.31 7.35
CA GLY A 100 1.42 -8.19 7.15
C GLY A 100 1.85 -8.34 5.69
N GLY A 101 1.04 -7.92 4.73
CA GLY A 101 1.37 -7.95 3.31
C GLY A 101 2.42 -6.94 2.90
N LYS A 102 2.79 -6.96 1.63
CA LYS A 102 3.73 -6.03 1.03
C LYS A 102 3.06 -5.26 -0.10
N LEU A 103 3.24 -3.95 -0.08
CA LEU A 103 2.79 -3.03 -1.12
C LEU A 103 3.99 -2.33 -1.75
N ILE A 104 4.04 -2.29 -3.06
CA ILE A 104 5.07 -1.59 -3.82
C ILE A 104 4.35 -0.78 -4.89
N VAL A 105 4.64 0.52 -4.99
CA VAL A 105 4.12 1.37 -6.06
C VAL A 105 5.19 2.29 -6.59
N TYR A 106 5.28 2.37 -7.91
CA TYR A 106 6.23 3.22 -8.60
C TYR A 106 5.69 3.61 -9.98
N PRO A 107 6.12 4.75 -10.54
CA PRO A 107 5.68 5.18 -11.85
C PRO A 107 6.20 4.28 -12.97
N PRO A 108 5.51 4.20 -14.11
CA PRO A 108 6.02 3.48 -15.27
C PRO A 108 7.33 4.10 -15.79
N THR A 109 8.16 3.28 -16.42
CA THR A 109 9.41 3.74 -17.03
C THR A 109 9.14 4.74 -18.16
N GLY A 110 9.94 5.81 -18.21
CA GLY A 110 9.86 6.83 -19.27
C GLY A 110 8.93 8.01 -18.96
N VAL A 111 8.43 8.14 -17.74
CA VAL A 111 7.76 9.37 -17.30
C VAL A 111 8.73 10.54 -17.26
N SER A 112 8.24 11.74 -17.53
CA SER A 112 9.06 12.97 -17.60
C SER A 112 9.10 13.75 -16.28
N TYR A 113 8.33 13.37 -15.28
CA TYR A 113 8.30 14.00 -13.97
C TYR A 113 9.24 13.28 -13.00
N LYS A 114 9.64 13.98 -11.94
CA LYS A 114 10.41 13.39 -10.86
C LYS A 114 9.47 12.81 -9.80
N GLU A 115 9.88 11.70 -9.23
CA GLU A 115 9.10 10.95 -8.25
C GLU A 115 8.91 11.73 -6.95
N ASP A 116 9.90 12.51 -6.55
CA ASP A 116 9.90 13.37 -5.35
C ASP A 116 9.08 14.66 -5.50
N GLU A 117 8.55 14.93 -6.69
CA GLU A 117 7.72 16.10 -6.99
C GLU A 117 6.25 15.76 -7.28
N ASN A 118 5.89 14.45 -7.37
CA ASN A 118 4.57 14.03 -7.82
C ASN A 118 3.87 13.09 -6.84
N ILE A 119 2.57 13.32 -6.64
CA ILE A 119 1.71 12.45 -5.84
C ILE A 119 1.43 11.17 -6.64
N ILE A 120 1.76 10.02 -6.07
CA ILE A 120 1.52 8.71 -6.68
C ILE A 120 0.41 7.92 -5.97
N ILE A 121 0.16 8.19 -4.70
CA ILE A 121 -0.96 7.63 -3.94
C ILE A 121 -1.78 8.72 -3.29
N GLY A 122 -3.09 8.51 -3.23
CA GLY A 122 -4.03 9.48 -2.67
C GLY A 122 -3.93 9.63 -1.15
N ASN A 123 -4.99 10.19 -0.56
CA ASN A 123 -5.05 10.50 0.87
C ASN A 123 -5.30 9.25 1.72
N VAL A 124 -4.98 9.35 3.01
CA VAL A 124 -5.29 8.35 4.04
C VAL A 124 -4.64 6.99 3.77
N ALA A 125 -3.52 6.97 3.07
CA ALA A 125 -2.78 5.75 2.80
C ALA A 125 -2.22 5.15 4.10
N LEU A 126 -2.25 3.81 4.21
CA LEU A 126 -1.80 3.02 5.36
C LEU A 126 -2.50 3.38 6.69
N TYR A 127 -3.70 3.95 6.63
CA TYR A 127 -4.49 4.24 7.82
C TYR A 127 -4.73 2.97 8.64
N GLY A 128 -4.37 3.00 9.92
CA GLY A 128 -4.59 1.88 10.83
C GLY A 128 -3.83 0.61 10.46
N ALA A 129 -2.75 0.70 9.70
CA ALA A 129 -1.89 -0.44 9.37
C ALA A 129 -1.31 -1.06 10.65
N THR A 130 -1.37 -2.38 10.77
CA THR A 130 -0.93 -3.11 11.97
C THR A 130 0.40 -3.83 11.78
N SER A 131 0.72 -4.21 10.55
CA SER A 131 1.97 -4.89 10.19
C SER A 131 2.14 -4.89 8.67
N GLY A 132 3.32 -5.33 8.20
CA GLY A 132 3.63 -5.39 6.77
C GLY A 132 4.58 -4.30 6.31
N LYS A 133 4.72 -4.17 4.99
CA LYS A 133 5.70 -3.27 4.37
C LYS A 133 5.07 -2.52 3.21
N ALA A 134 5.39 -1.23 3.07
CA ALA A 134 4.99 -0.43 1.93
C ALA A 134 6.17 0.38 1.40
N TYR A 135 6.41 0.31 0.11
CA TYR A 135 7.45 1.04 -0.61
C TYR A 135 6.81 1.88 -1.70
N ILE A 136 6.90 3.20 -1.55
CA ILE A 136 6.19 4.17 -2.38
C ILE A 136 7.22 5.09 -3.03
N ASN A 137 7.45 4.90 -4.33
CA ASN A 137 8.33 5.76 -5.11
C ASN A 137 7.54 6.95 -5.68
N GLY A 138 7.29 7.91 -4.85
CA GLY A 138 6.51 9.12 -5.09
C GLY A 138 5.93 9.68 -3.81
N ILE A 139 5.18 10.78 -3.91
CA ILE A 139 4.57 11.46 -2.78
C ILE A 139 3.23 10.81 -2.42
N ALA A 140 2.97 10.65 -1.13
CA ALA A 140 1.66 10.33 -0.60
C ALA A 140 0.85 11.60 -0.34
N GLY A 141 -0.46 11.55 -0.52
CA GLY A 141 -1.37 12.59 -0.14
C GLY A 141 -1.40 12.86 1.36
N GLU A 142 -2.46 13.51 1.83
CA GLU A 142 -2.64 13.83 3.25
C GLU A 142 -2.91 12.58 4.10
N ARG A 143 -2.59 12.68 5.40
CA ARG A 143 -2.90 11.67 6.42
C ARG A 143 -2.25 10.31 6.17
N PHE A 144 -1.04 10.32 5.65
CA PHE A 144 -0.23 9.11 5.47
C PHE A 144 0.10 8.46 6.81
N CYS A 145 -0.05 7.14 6.93
CA CYS A 145 0.27 6.34 8.12
C CYS A 145 -0.43 6.78 9.43
N VAL A 146 -1.58 7.45 9.34
CA VAL A 146 -2.36 7.81 10.53
C VAL A 146 -2.76 6.54 11.29
N ARG A 147 -2.50 6.52 12.61
CA ARG A 147 -2.74 5.36 13.48
C ARG A 147 -2.02 4.07 13.03
N ASN A 148 -0.90 4.18 12.34
CA ASN A 148 -0.03 3.03 12.11
C ASN A 148 0.45 2.48 13.45
N SER A 149 0.33 1.17 13.65
CA SER A 149 0.72 0.50 14.90
C SER A 149 1.83 -0.55 14.72
N GLY A 150 2.27 -0.83 13.48
CA GLY A 150 3.31 -1.84 13.30
C GLY A 150 3.87 -2.00 11.88
N ALA A 151 3.27 -1.37 10.89
CA ALA A 151 3.79 -1.44 9.51
C ALA A 151 5.05 -0.62 9.32
N THR A 152 5.90 -1.06 8.39
CA THR A 152 7.06 -0.32 7.91
C THR A 152 6.74 0.30 6.56
N ALA A 153 6.97 1.61 6.41
CA ALA A 153 6.71 2.33 5.17
C ALA A 153 7.88 3.22 4.77
N VAL A 154 8.15 3.30 3.47
CA VAL A 154 9.11 4.23 2.86
C VAL A 154 8.38 5.00 1.77
N VAL A 155 8.53 6.33 1.76
CA VAL A 155 7.85 7.23 0.83
C VAL A 155 8.74 8.43 0.51
N GLU A 156 8.63 8.99 -0.71
CA GLU A 156 9.44 10.16 -1.11
C GLU A 156 8.99 11.45 -0.43
N GLY A 157 7.71 11.58 -0.09
CA GLY A 157 7.19 12.74 0.63
C GLY A 157 5.75 12.52 1.07
N THR A 158 5.23 13.41 1.94
CA THR A 158 3.85 13.32 2.44
C THR A 158 3.17 14.69 2.47
N GLY A 159 1.86 14.71 2.29
CA GLY A 159 1.02 15.85 2.58
C GLY A 159 0.87 16.10 4.08
N ASP A 160 -0.13 16.92 4.44
CA ASP A 160 -0.42 17.29 5.83
C ASP A 160 -0.86 16.08 6.68
N HIS A 161 -0.63 16.15 7.98
CA HIS A 161 -1.08 15.18 8.97
C HIS A 161 -0.46 13.77 8.84
N GLY A 162 0.73 13.66 8.24
CA GLY A 162 1.46 12.39 8.18
C GLY A 162 1.80 11.85 9.56
N CYS A 163 1.68 10.53 9.78
CA CYS A 163 2.00 9.83 11.03
C CYS A 163 1.22 10.31 12.27
N GLU A 164 0.09 11.02 12.10
CA GLU A 164 -0.75 11.40 13.25
C GLU A 164 -1.21 10.19 14.05
N TYR A 165 -1.15 10.32 15.37
CA TYR A 165 -1.56 9.25 16.30
C TYR A 165 -0.92 7.88 16.02
N MET A 166 0.25 7.85 15.40
CA MET A 166 1.02 6.63 15.21
C MET A 166 1.43 6.05 16.57
N THR A 167 1.26 4.74 16.75
CA THR A 167 1.51 4.03 18.01
C THR A 167 2.61 2.97 17.90
N GLY A 168 3.07 2.66 16.68
CA GLY A 168 4.10 1.65 16.43
C GLY A 168 4.53 1.64 14.97
N GLY A 169 5.46 0.75 14.61
CA GLY A 169 5.99 0.62 13.26
C GLY A 169 7.14 1.59 12.96
N ARG A 170 7.51 1.65 11.69
CA ARG A 170 8.58 2.51 11.18
C ARG A 170 8.15 3.21 9.91
N VAL A 171 8.37 4.51 9.85
CA VAL A 171 8.11 5.31 8.65
C VAL A 171 9.39 6.04 8.27
N VAL A 172 9.74 6.01 6.99
CA VAL A 172 10.85 6.77 6.42
C VAL A 172 10.30 7.67 5.34
N VAL A 173 10.45 8.97 5.50
CA VAL A 173 10.12 9.98 4.51
C VAL A 173 11.42 10.54 3.95
N LEU A 174 11.64 10.36 2.65
CA LEU A 174 12.88 10.72 1.95
C LEU A 174 12.91 12.17 1.48
N GLY A 175 11.92 12.97 1.85
CA GLY A 175 11.80 14.37 1.47
C GLY A 175 10.81 15.12 2.35
N ARG A 176 10.01 15.97 1.77
CA ARG A 176 9.17 16.93 2.50
C ARG A 176 7.98 16.28 3.21
N THR A 177 7.64 16.86 4.35
CA THR A 177 6.39 16.58 5.07
C THR A 177 5.49 17.82 5.06
N GLY A 178 4.18 17.58 5.15
CA GLY A 178 3.21 18.66 5.36
C GLY A 178 3.12 19.09 6.83
N LYS A 179 2.12 19.93 7.13
CA LYS A 179 1.83 20.43 8.47
C LYS A 179 1.36 19.30 9.39
N ASN A 180 1.55 19.52 10.70
CA ASN A 180 1.11 18.59 11.75
C ASN A 180 1.68 17.16 11.59
N PHE A 181 2.84 17.02 10.98
CA PHE A 181 3.52 15.74 10.90
C PHE A 181 3.78 15.16 12.30
N ALA A 182 3.45 13.88 12.49
CA ALA A 182 3.58 13.16 13.77
C ALA A 182 2.79 13.76 14.94
N ALA A 183 1.78 14.59 14.71
CA ALA A 183 0.96 15.14 15.77
C ALA A 183 0.26 14.01 16.55
N GLY A 184 0.38 14.04 17.88
CA GLY A 184 -0.18 13.01 18.76
C GLY A 184 0.46 11.63 18.64
N MET A 185 1.59 11.50 17.97
CA MET A 185 2.36 10.26 17.89
C MET A 185 2.80 9.83 19.30
N SER A 186 2.50 8.58 19.68
CA SER A 186 2.81 8.05 21.01
C SER A 186 3.76 6.84 20.99
N GLY A 187 4.08 6.32 19.80
CA GLY A 187 5.00 5.18 19.64
C GLY A 187 5.39 4.95 18.20
N GLY A 188 6.34 4.04 17.98
CA GLY A 188 6.98 3.84 16.71
C GLY A 188 8.10 4.83 16.42
N VAL A 189 8.63 4.81 15.21
CA VAL A 189 9.72 5.70 14.76
C VAL A 189 9.40 6.25 13.38
N ALA A 190 9.52 7.57 13.23
CA ALA A 190 9.44 8.25 11.95
C ALA A 190 10.77 8.95 11.65
N TYR A 191 11.40 8.58 10.54
CA TYR A 191 12.61 9.24 10.04
C TYR A 191 12.21 10.16 8.88
N VAL A 192 12.72 11.37 8.89
CA VAL A 192 12.51 12.35 7.83
C VAL A 192 13.86 12.83 7.33
N LEU A 193 14.08 12.77 6.02
CA LEU A 193 15.22 13.42 5.38
C LEU A 193 14.89 14.90 5.19
N ASP A 194 15.44 15.77 6.04
CA ASP A 194 15.17 17.20 6.07
C ASP A 194 16.34 17.99 5.43
N GLU A 195 16.48 17.88 4.11
CA GLU A 195 17.56 18.55 3.37
C GLU A 195 17.48 20.09 3.47
N ASP A 196 16.27 20.64 3.49
CA ASP A 196 16.01 22.08 3.51
C ASP A 196 15.93 22.66 4.94
N THR A 197 16.08 21.86 5.97
CA THR A 197 15.91 22.26 7.39
C THR A 197 14.58 22.96 7.66
N THR A 198 13.49 22.44 7.08
CA THR A 198 12.15 23.04 7.15
C THR A 198 11.23 22.36 8.18
N LEU A 199 11.60 21.19 8.69
CA LEU A 199 10.77 20.39 9.60
C LEU A 199 10.40 21.11 10.90
N TYR A 200 11.23 22.02 11.37
CA TYR A 200 11.08 22.75 12.63
C TYR A 200 10.80 24.25 12.48
N LYS A 201 10.34 24.67 11.32
CA LYS A 201 10.01 26.10 11.08
C LYS A 201 8.52 26.37 11.15
#